data_63eed705e238cf795ee74f69e676688d
#
_entry.id   63eed705e238cf795ee74f69e676688d
#
_cell.length_a   1.000
_cell.length_b   1.000
_cell.length_c   1.000
_cell.angle_alpha   90.00
_cell.angle_beta   90.00
_cell.angle_gamma   90.00
#
_symmetry.space_group_name_H-M   'P 1'
#
loop_
_entity.id
_entity.type
_entity.pdbx_description
1 polymer ?
#
loop_
_entity_poly.entity_id
_entity_poly.type
_entity_poly.pdbx_seq_one_letter_code
_entity_poly.pdbx_strand_id
1 'polypeptide(L)'
;DIDCAIKRLERDCLIDSSEAAQLSESIAKAMTDPTVREWFTTDWEDVKCEAGIITPQNMRRPDRVMIKGRRAVVVDYKFGQNEERSYLKQMREYLDLLDTMERYDSIEGYVWYIALGKVVKA
;
A
#
# COMPACT_ATOMS: atom_id res chain seq x y z
N ASP A 1 -4.63 -2.98 9.35
CA ASP A 1 -3.97 -1.74 8.95
C ASP A 1 -4.81 -0.88 8.02
N ILE A 2 -5.52 -1.46 7.03
CA ILE A 2 -6.43 -0.70 6.17
C ILE A 2 -7.58 -0.11 6.98
N ASP A 3 -8.20 -0.90 7.85
CA ASP A 3 -9.26 -0.42 8.72
C ASP A 3 -8.78 0.70 9.63
N CYS A 4 -7.56 0.60 10.13
CA CYS A 4 -6.95 1.66 10.93
C CYS A 4 -6.73 2.93 10.11
N ALA A 5 -6.32 2.80 8.85
CA ALA A 5 -6.14 3.95 7.96
C ALA A 5 -7.47 4.65 7.68
N ILE A 6 -8.54 3.89 7.42
CA ILE A 6 -9.88 4.44 7.19
C ILE A 6 -10.39 5.15 8.44
N LYS A 7 -10.25 4.53 9.61
CA LYS A 7 -10.66 5.13 10.88
C LYS A 7 -9.90 6.42 11.16
N ARG A 8 -8.62 6.48 10.82
CA ARG A 8 -7.82 7.68 10.96
C ARG A 8 -8.33 8.80 10.06
N LEU A 9 -8.66 8.50 8.80
CA LEU A 9 -9.22 9.48 7.87
C LEU A 9 -10.57 10.02 8.37
N GLU A 10 -11.41 9.15 8.90
CA GLU A 10 -12.71 9.52 9.45
C GLU A 10 -12.53 10.41 10.70
N ARG A 11 -11.62 10.02 11.60
CA ARG A 11 -11.31 10.79 12.81
C ARG A 11 -10.79 12.18 12.48
N ASP A 12 -9.95 12.31 11.47
CA ASP A 12 -9.35 13.58 11.05
C ASP A 12 -10.29 14.40 10.15
N CYS A 13 -11.54 13.95 10.00
CA CYS A 13 -12.57 14.62 9.19
C CYS A 13 -12.20 14.76 7.70
N LEU A 14 -11.34 13.89 7.18
CA LEU A 14 -10.98 13.87 5.77
C LEU A 14 -12.01 13.11 4.94
N ILE A 15 -12.76 12.21 5.57
CA ILE A 15 -13.90 11.49 4.98
C ILE A 15 -15.00 11.41 6.02
N ASP A 16 -16.27 11.31 5.57
CA ASP A 16 -17.40 11.10 6.44
C ASP A 16 -17.73 9.61 6.60
N SER A 17 -18.73 9.28 7.40
CA SER A 17 -19.14 7.89 7.66
C SER A 17 -19.65 7.19 6.39
N SER A 18 -20.28 7.93 5.48
CA SER A 18 -20.75 7.38 4.21
C SER A 18 -19.59 7.02 3.31
N GLU A 19 -18.59 7.89 3.21
CA GLU A 19 -17.36 7.62 2.45
C GLU A 19 -16.58 6.45 3.04
N ALA A 20 -16.50 6.37 4.37
CA ALA A 20 -15.84 5.25 5.05
C ALA A 20 -16.54 3.92 4.73
N ALA A 21 -17.88 3.91 4.70
CA ALA A 21 -18.64 2.73 4.33
C ALA A 21 -18.39 2.31 2.89
N GLN A 22 -18.32 3.27 1.96
CA GLN A 22 -18.03 3.01 0.55
C GLN A 22 -16.61 2.44 0.38
N LEU A 23 -15.64 2.97 1.10
CA LEU A 23 -14.27 2.45 1.06
C LEU A 23 -14.19 1.03 1.61
N SER A 24 -14.89 0.74 2.69
CA SER A 24 -14.95 -0.61 3.26
C SER A 24 -15.55 -1.61 2.27
N GLU A 25 -16.60 -1.21 1.55
CA GLU A 25 -17.21 -2.03 0.52
C GLU A 25 -16.24 -2.26 -0.65
N SER A 26 -15.53 -1.22 -1.08
CA SER A 26 -14.52 -1.33 -2.14
C SER A 26 -13.39 -2.28 -1.74
N ILE A 27 -12.96 -2.24 -0.50
CA ILE A 27 -11.94 -3.15 0.03
C ILE A 27 -12.45 -4.59 0.02
N ALA A 28 -13.66 -4.83 0.49
CA ALA A 28 -14.24 -6.17 0.49
C ALA A 28 -14.33 -6.74 -0.93
N LYS A 29 -14.69 -5.92 -1.91
CA LYS A 29 -14.71 -6.30 -3.32
C LYS A 29 -13.32 -6.59 -3.86
N ALA A 30 -12.34 -5.76 -3.51
CA ALA A 30 -10.95 -5.94 -3.94
C ALA A 30 -10.33 -7.21 -3.37
N MET A 31 -10.76 -7.67 -2.20
CA MET A 31 -10.28 -8.92 -1.59
C MET A 31 -10.65 -10.17 -2.39
N THR A 32 -11.49 -10.05 -3.40
CA THR A 32 -11.73 -11.14 -4.36
C THR A 32 -10.64 -11.26 -5.41
N ASP A 33 -9.83 -10.22 -5.59
CA ASP A 33 -8.70 -10.22 -6.50
C ASP A 33 -7.53 -11.01 -5.87
N PRO A 34 -6.98 -12.03 -6.57
CA PRO A 34 -5.88 -12.83 -6.03
C PRO A 34 -4.64 -11.99 -5.65
N THR A 35 -4.33 -10.94 -6.40
CA THR A 35 -3.19 -10.08 -6.13
C THR A 35 -3.37 -9.34 -4.79
N VAL A 36 -4.52 -8.73 -4.59
CA VAL A 36 -4.83 -8.03 -3.34
C VAL A 36 -4.93 -9.00 -2.17
N ARG A 37 -5.57 -10.14 -2.38
CA ARG A 37 -5.72 -11.17 -1.33
C ARG A 37 -4.37 -11.65 -0.83
N GLU A 38 -3.39 -11.84 -1.71
CA GLU A 38 -2.05 -12.29 -1.33
C GLU A 38 -1.41 -11.36 -0.30
N TRP A 39 -1.63 -10.04 -0.42
CA TRP A 39 -1.05 -9.07 0.51
C TRP A 39 -1.51 -9.27 1.95
N PHE A 40 -2.67 -9.85 2.15
CA PHE A 40 -3.30 -9.99 3.48
C PHE A 40 -3.34 -11.43 3.98
N THR A 41 -2.57 -12.31 3.36
CA THR A 41 -2.38 -13.68 3.86
C THR A 41 -1.41 -13.70 5.03
N THR A 42 -1.33 -14.83 5.72
CA THR A 42 -0.41 -15.03 6.85
C THR A 42 0.93 -15.64 6.44
N ASP A 43 1.16 -15.81 5.13
CA ASP A 43 2.35 -16.49 4.61
C ASP A 43 3.61 -15.63 4.60
N TRP A 44 3.48 -14.33 4.82
CA TRP A 44 4.61 -13.41 4.83
C TRP A 44 5.45 -13.61 6.09
N GLU A 45 6.78 -13.64 5.92
CA GLU A 45 7.71 -13.76 7.04
C GLU A 45 7.77 -12.49 7.87
N ASP A 46 7.65 -11.34 7.21
CA ASP A 46 7.63 -10.03 7.86
C ASP A 46 6.67 -9.11 7.12
N VAL A 47 5.89 -8.35 7.89
CA VAL A 47 4.99 -7.33 7.37
C VAL A 47 5.23 -6.06 8.16
N LYS A 48 5.64 -5.00 7.46
CA LYS A 48 5.86 -3.69 8.07
C LYS A 48 4.80 -2.71 7.57
N CYS A 49 4.11 -2.06 8.49
CA CYS A 49 3.24 -0.94 8.20
C CYS A 49 4.00 0.36 8.38
N GLU A 50 3.43 1.47 7.94
CA GLU A 50 4.10 2.78 7.87
C GLU A 50 5.02 3.09 9.05
N ALA A 51 4.56 2.87 10.28
CA ALA A 51 5.32 3.18 11.49
C ALA A 51 6.59 2.34 11.66
N GLY A 52 6.64 1.15 11.07
CA GLY A 52 7.78 0.24 11.14
C GLY A 52 8.76 0.38 9.99
N ILE A 53 8.48 1.27 9.05
CA ILE A 53 9.30 1.46 7.85
C ILE A 53 10.21 2.67 8.03
N ILE A 54 11.50 2.47 7.80
CA ILE A 54 12.50 3.53 7.88
C ILE A 54 12.87 3.97 6.46
N THR A 55 12.74 5.27 6.17
CA THR A 55 13.12 5.85 4.89
C THR A 55 14.00 7.08 5.11
N PRO A 56 14.80 7.50 4.09
CA PRO A 56 15.47 8.79 4.13
C PRO A 56 14.48 9.94 4.36
N GLN A 57 14.97 11.01 4.96
CA GLN A 57 14.13 12.13 5.43
C GLN A 57 13.18 12.71 4.37
N ASN A 58 13.61 12.75 3.11
CA ASN A 58 12.83 13.34 2.02
C ASN A 58 12.00 12.31 1.25
N MET A 59 11.98 11.05 1.68
CA MET A 59 11.27 9.99 1.00
C MET A 59 10.02 9.63 1.78
N ARG A 60 8.88 9.57 1.08
CA ARG A 60 7.62 9.15 1.66
C ARG A 60 7.65 7.66 1.97
N ARG A 61 7.12 7.29 3.13
CA ARG A 61 6.98 5.88 3.53
C ARG A 61 5.79 5.26 2.82
N PRO A 62 5.95 4.06 2.27
CA PRO A 62 4.79 3.30 1.79
C PRO A 62 3.94 2.83 2.97
N ASP A 63 2.71 2.45 2.68
CA ASP A 63 1.78 2.01 3.71
C ASP A 63 2.07 0.60 4.21
N ARG A 64 2.57 -0.27 3.36
CA ARG A 64 2.79 -1.67 3.70
C ARG A 64 3.96 -2.25 2.91
N VAL A 65 4.83 -2.97 3.60
CA VAL A 65 5.93 -3.74 2.99
C VAL A 65 5.84 -5.18 3.51
N MET A 66 5.81 -6.14 2.59
CA MET A 66 5.69 -7.56 2.90
C MET A 66 6.92 -8.28 2.37
N ILE A 67 7.50 -9.12 3.20
CA ILE A 67 8.75 -9.83 2.88
C ILE A 67 8.56 -11.32 3.07
N LYS A 68 8.99 -12.10 2.07
CA LYS A 68 9.06 -13.56 2.13
C LYS A 68 10.31 -14.02 1.41
N GLY A 69 11.28 -14.56 2.18
CA GLY A 69 12.58 -14.93 1.63
C GLY A 69 13.28 -13.73 1.01
N ARG A 70 13.58 -13.82 -0.28
CA ARG A 70 14.20 -12.73 -1.04
C ARG A 70 13.20 -11.98 -1.94
N ARG A 71 11.93 -12.06 -1.62
CA ARG A 71 10.86 -11.33 -2.30
C ARG A 71 10.31 -10.23 -1.40
N ALA A 72 10.24 -9.02 -1.92
CA ALA A 72 9.61 -7.90 -1.25
C ALA A 72 8.46 -7.35 -2.10
N VAL A 73 7.32 -7.09 -1.47
CA VAL A 73 6.15 -6.48 -2.11
C VAL A 73 5.77 -5.24 -1.32
N VAL A 74 5.67 -4.13 -2.02
CA VAL A 74 5.38 -2.82 -1.43
C VAL A 74 4.04 -2.33 -1.94
N VAL A 75 3.18 -1.88 -1.04
CA VAL A 75 1.86 -1.36 -1.40
C VAL A 75 1.65 0.00 -0.76
N ASP A 76 1.14 0.94 -1.56
CA ASP A 76 0.70 2.24 -1.08
C ASP A 76 -0.78 2.41 -1.36
N TYR A 77 -1.54 2.86 -0.35
CA TYR A 77 -2.99 3.04 -0.44
C TYR A 77 -3.30 4.48 -0.81
N LYS A 78 -4.15 4.67 -1.82
CA LYS A 78 -4.66 5.98 -2.20
C LYS A 78 -6.18 5.98 -2.10
N PHE A 79 -6.71 6.88 -1.31
CA PHE A 79 -8.15 6.99 -1.06
C PHE A 79 -8.84 8.02 -1.94
N GLY A 80 -8.06 8.89 -2.60
CA GLY A 80 -8.59 9.88 -3.53
C GLY A 80 -9.00 9.27 -4.86
N GLN A 81 -9.67 10.07 -5.69
CA GLN A 81 -10.17 9.63 -6.99
C GLN A 81 -9.24 10.00 -8.14
N ASN A 82 -8.12 10.65 -7.87
CA ASN A 82 -7.17 11.07 -8.88
C ASN A 82 -5.99 10.11 -8.95
N GLU A 83 -5.64 9.70 -10.16
CA GLU A 83 -4.41 8.97 -10.43
C GLU A 83 -3.34 10.00 -10.78
N GLU A 84 -2.31 10.11 -9.97
CA GLU A 84 -1.22 11.04 -10.21
C GLU A 84 0.07 10.28 -10.56
N ARG A 85 0.80 10.79 -11.56
CA ARG A 85 2.10 10.21 -11.95
C ARG A 85 3.12 10.26 -10.80
N SER A 86 2.99 11.25 -9.93
CA SER A 86 3.86 11.39 -8.75
C SER A 86 3.76 10.18 -7.81
N TYR A 87 2.61 9.52 -7.74
CA TYR A 87 2.43 8.33 -6.89
C TYR A 87 3.30 7.17 -7.38
N LEU A 88 3.30 6.92 -8.68
CA LEU A 88 4.15 5.88 -9.27
C LEU A 88 5.63 6.25 -9.17
N LYS A 89 5.96 7.52 -9.34
CA LYS A 89 7.34 7.99 -9.18
C LYS A 89 7.85 7.76 -7.76
N GLN A 90 7.05 8.11 -6.76
CA GLN A 90 7.39 7.88 -5.35
C GLN A 90 7.59 6.39 -5.06
N MET A 91 6.71 5.55 -5.60
CA MET A 91 6.83 4.11 -5.44
C MET A 91 8.13 3.59 -6.06
N ARG A 92 8.46 4.01 -7.28
CA ARG A 92 9.69 3.59 -7.95
C ARG A 92 10.93 4.02 -7.19
N GLU A 93 10.93 5.21 -6.61
CA GLU A 93 12.05 5.69 -5.77
C GLU A 93 12.26 4.78 -4.57
N TYR A 94 11.18 4.32 -3.94
CA TYR A 94 11.28 3.40 -2.81
C TYR A 94 11.78 2.01 -3.26
N LEU A 95 11.29 1.52 -4.41
CA LEU A 95 11.75 0.23 -4.96
C LEU A 95 13.24 0.28 -5.30
N ASP A 96 13.71 1.40 -5.85
CA ASP A 96 15.13 1.61 -6.13
C ASP A 96 15.95 1.58 -4.84
N LEU A 97 15.44 2.19 -3.77
CA LEU A 97 16.08 2.14 -2.46
C LEU A 97 16.22 0.69 -1.96
N LEU A 98 15.17 -0.12 -2.08
CA LEU A 98 15.23 -1.53 -1.69
C LEU A 98 16.22 -2.31 -2.54
N ASP A 99 16.28 -2.02 -3.83
CA ASP A 99 17.21 -2.67 -4.74
C ASP A 99 18.67 -2.39 -4.36
N THR A 100 18.98 -1.19 -3.88
CA THR A 100 20.33 -0.85 -3.44
C THR A 100 20.79 -1.66 -2.22
N MET A 101 19.87 -2.23 -1.46
CA MET A 101 20.20 -3.05 -0.29
C MET A 101 20.71 -4.44 -0.65
N GLU A 102 20.53 -4.88 -1.89
CA GLU A 102 20.94 -6.18 -2.40
C GLU A 102 20.44 -7.38 -1.58
N ARG A 103 19.30 -7.22 -0.89
CA ARG A 103 18.67 -8.24 -0.04
C ARG A 103 17.61 -9.05 -0.75
N TYR A 104 17.08 -8.53 -1.87
CA TYR A 104 15.91 -9.08 -2.52
C TYR A 104 16.21 -9.39 -3.99
N ASP A 105 15.75 -10.54 -4.46
CA ASP A 105 15.85 -10.95 -5.86
C ASP A 105 14.60 -10.51 -6.65
N SER A 106 13.49 -10.33 -5.95
CA SER A 106 12.23 -9.88 -6.55
C SER A 106 11.65 -8.74 -5.70
N ILE A 107 11.44 -7.60 -6.34
CA ILE A 107 10.87 -6.41 -5.70
C ILE A 107 9.70 -5.96 -6.55
N GLU A 108 8.51 -5.93 -5.95
CA GLU A 108 7.28 -5.52 -6.62
C GLU A 108 6.68 -4.33 -5.86
N GLY A 109 6.15 -3.35 -6.58
CA GLY A 109 5.47 -2.21 -5.98
C GLY A 109 4.13 -1.95 -6.63
N TYR A 110 3.14 -1.62 -5.81
CA TYR A 110 1.78 -1.38 -6.27
C TYR A 110 1.22 -0.12 -5.62
N VAL A 111 0.49 0.65 -6.41
CA VAL A 111 -0.37 1.72 -5.91
C VAL A 111 -1.81 1.24 -6.02
N TRP A 112 -2.48 1.16 -4.89
CA TRP A 112 -3.86 0.70 -4.83
C TRP A 112 -4.79 1.89 -4.63
N TYR A 113 -5.52 2.23 -5.69
CA TYR A 113 -6.55 3.28 -5.66
C TYR A 113 -7.85 2.64 -5.17
N ILE A 114 -8.06 2.69 -3.86
CA ILE A 114 -9.16 1.96 -3.20
C ILE A 114 -10.52 2.46 -3.67
N ALA A 115 -10.71 3.77 -3.74
CA ALA A 115 -11.98 4.35 -4.19
C ALA A 115 -12.30 4.03 -5.65
N LEU A 116 -11.27 3.83 -6.49
CA LEU A 116 -11.43 3.50 -7.91
C LEU A 116 -11.49 2.00 -8.16
N GLY A 117 -11.20 1.17 -7.16
CA GLY A 117 -11.12 -0.28 -7.32
C GLY A 117 -10.01 -0.70 -8.27
N LYS A 118 -8.89 0.03 -8.30
CA LYS A 118 -7.83 -0.17 -9.28
C LYS A 118 -6.47 -0.34 -8.60
N VAL A 119 -5.72 -1.34 -9.07
CA VAL A 119 -4.33 -1.60 -8.64
C VAL A 119 -3.41 -1.34 -9.83
N VAL A 120 -2.38 -0.51 -9.62
CA VAL A 120 -1.39 -0.19 -10.65
C VAL A 120 -0.02 -0.65 -10.16
N LYS A 121 0.64 -1.47 -10.97
CA LYS A 121 2.00 -1.93 -10.69
C LYS A 121 3.01 -0.87 -11.15
N ALA A 122 3.90 -0.53 -10.25
CA ALA A 122 4.98 0.40 -10.56
C ALA A 122 6.11 -0.24 -11.36
#